data_7f34f409e597d2d16762ce345fa88093
#
_entry.id   7f34f409e597d2d16762ce345fa88093
#
_cell.length_a   1.000
_cell.length_b   1.000
_cell.length_c   1.000
_cell.angle_alpha   90.00
_cell.angle_beta   90.00
_cell.angle_gamma   90.00
#
_symmetry.space_group_name_H-M   'P 1'
#
loop_
_entity.id
_entity.type
_entity.pdbx_description
1 polymer ?
#
loop_
_entity_poly.entity_id
_entity_poly.type
_entity_poly.pdbx_seq_one_letter_code
_entity_poly.pdbx_strand_id
1 'polypeptide(L)'
;KIAEFVESSKNTIRSQVRKMGSSCDWSRERYTFEPSLNRLVNEVFVKMYNDGLVYRGHRIVNWDPKLQTTVSDDELEYKEETIPFHTFKYGPFEIATSRPETKFGDKYVVMHPDDERYAQYKHGDTFEAEWINGPVRATVIKDSVIDPAFGTGVMTITPWHDTIDFGIAERHGLEKEQVIDEHGKLLSIAGEF
;
A
#
# COMPACT_ATOMS: atom_id res chain seq x y z
N LYS A 1 -13.93 17.13 -28.21
CA LYS A 1 -13.67 18.00 -27.02
C LYS A 1 -12.25 17.89 -26.49
N ILE A 2 -11.75 16.69 -26.08
CA ILE A 2 -10.38 16.52 -25.55
C ILE A 2 -9.33 16.87 -26.62
N ALA A 3 -9.45 16.33 -27.83
CA ALA A 3 -8.51 16.62 -28.92
C ALA A 3 -8.46 18.10 -29.28
N GLU A 4 -9.59 18.77 -29.33
CA GLU A 4 -9.69 20.23 -29.59
C GLU A 4 -9.02 21.04 -28.46
N PHE A 5 -9.23 20.64 -27.22
CA PHE A 5 -8.58 21.26 -26.06
C PHE A 5 -7.06 21.11 -26.12
N VAL A 6 -6.58 19.89 -26.45
CA VAL A 6 -5.14 19.62 -26.60
C VAL A 6 -4.51 20.50 -27.69
N GLU A 7 -5.13 20.63 -28.86
CA GLU A 7 -4.61 21.48 -29.93
C GLU A 7 -4.62 22.97 -29.52
N SER A 8 -5.65 23.44 -28.85
CA SER A 8 -5.69 24.80 -28.31
C SER A 8 -4.54 25.04 -27.32
N SER A 9 -4.34 24.10 -26.38
CA SER A 9 -3.26 24.19 -25.36
C SER A 9 -1.87 24.18 -25.99
N LYS A 10 -1.62 23.33 -26.98
CA LYS A 10 -0.37 23.30 -27.75
C LYS A 10 -0.06 24.64 -28.41
N ASN A 11 -1.07 25.23 -29.07
CA ASN A 11 -0.91 26.53 -29.72
C ASN A 11 -0.64 27.66 -28.71
N THR A 12 -1.28 27.61 -27.54
CA THR A 12 -1.04 28.56 -26.44
C THR A 12 0.40 28.45 -25.94
N ILE A 13 0.85 27.24 -25.64
CA ILE A 13 2.24 26.98 -25.17
C ILE A 13 3.26 27.44 -26.20
N ARG A 14 3.10 27.12 -27.49
CA ARG A 14 3.98 27.62 -28.56
C ARG A 14 4.08 29.13 -28.58
N SER A 15 2.94 29.81 -28.48
CA SER A 15 2.87 31.27 -28.46
C SER A 15 3.60 31.84 -27.24
N GLN A 16 3.41 31.26 -26.07
CA GLN A 16 4.07 31.68 -24.83
C GLN A 16 5.59 31.52 -24.91
N VAL A 17 6.07 30.34 -25.33
CA VAL A 17 7.52 30.07 -25.46
C VAL A 17 8.18 31.02 -26.48
N ARG A 18 7.50 31.31 -27.60
CA ARG A 18 8.00 32.30 -28.58
C ARG A 18 8.04 33.69 -28.00
N LYS A 19 7.05 34.12 -27.26
CA LYS A 19 7.02 35.44 -26.60
C LYS A 19 8.11 35.60 -25.55
N MET A 20 8.50 34.51 -24.88
CA MET A 20 9.61 34.47 -23.93
C MET A 20 10.98 34.58 -24.62
N GLY A 21 11.05 34.50 -25.93
CA GLY A 21 12.32 34.56 -26.69
C GLY A 21 13.15 33.27 -26.56
N SER A 22 12.59 32.16 -26.18
CA SER A 22 13.31 30.89 -26.05
C SER A 22 13.85 30.41 -27.39
N SER A 23 15.12 30.02 -27.44
CA SER A 23 15.77 29.45 -28.62
C SER A 23 15.42 28.00 -28.76
N CYS A 24 14.40 27.69 -29.56
CA CYS A 24 13.96 26.34 -29.84
C CYS A 24 14.04 26.03 -31.34
N ASP A 25 14.34 24.81 -31.69
CA ASP A 25 14.19 24.34 -33.08
C ASP A 25 12.73 23.93 -33.32
N TRP A 26 11.94 24.86 -33.80
CA TRP A 26 10.51 24.70 -34.08
C TRP A 26 10.21 23.68 -35.17
N SER A 27 11.17 23.30 -35.98
CA SER A 27 11.01 22.27 -37.01
C SER A 27 11.04 20.87 -36.43
N ARG A 28 11.58 20.71 -35.23
CA ARG A 28 11.67 19.42 -34.51
C ARG A 28 10.76 19.36 -33.29
N GLU A 29 9.69 20.12 -33.28
CA GLU A 29 8.70 20.06 -32.23
C GLU A 29 8.11 18.65 -32.13
N ARG A 30 7.99 18.13 -30.90
CA ARG A 30 7.42 16.81 -30.61
C ARG A 30 6.30 16.93 -29.58
N TYR A 31 5.39 16.00 -29.66
CA TYR A 31 4.26 15.89 -28.75
C TYR A 31 4.13 14.45 -28.25
N THR A 32 3.96 14.27 -26.95
CA THR A 32 4.00 12.96 -26.29
C THR A 32 3.05 11.93 -26.90
N PHE A 33 1.85 12.34 -27.37
CA PHE A 33 0.88 11.45 -27.97
C PHE A 33 0.91 11.42 -29.51
N GLU A 34 1.94 11.97 -30.16
CA GLU A 34 2.07 11.80 -31.60
C GLU A 34 2.29 10.31 -31.95
N PRO A 35 1.82 9.83 -33.11
CA PRO A 35 1.85 8.40 -33.45
C PRO A 35 3.24 7.77 -33.36
N SER A 36 4.30 8.49 -33.74
CA SER A 36 5.68 8.01 -33.68
C SER A 36 6.18 7.79 -32.27
N LEU A 37 5.92 8.76 -31.35
CA LEU A 37 6.32 8.65 -29.96
C LEU A 37 5.45 7.63 -29.21
N ASN A 38 4.15 7.55 -29.51
CA ASN A 38 3.27 6.52 -28.95
C ASN A 38 3.78 5.12 -29.27
N ARG A 39 4.19 4.88 -30.53
CA ARG A 39 4.78 3.59 -30.92
C ARG A 39 6.07 3.31 -30.15
N LEU A 40 6.96 4.31 -30.05
CA LEU A 40 8.22 4.16 -29.31
C LEU A 40 8.00 3.84 -27.83
N VAL A 41 7.05 4.51 -27.17
CA VAL A 41 6.70 4.22 -25.77
C VAL A 41 6.24 2.76 -25.61
N ASN A 42 5.38 2.26 -26.51
CA ASN A 42 4.95 0.87 -26.46
C ASN A 42 6.10 -0.11 -26.72
N GLU A 43 6.99 0.18 -27.66
CA GLU A 43 8.18 -0.66 -27.93
C GLU A 43 9.11 -0.72 -26.71
N VAL A 44 9.36 0.42 -26.05
CA VAL A 44 10.17 0.49 -24.83
C VAL A 44 9.49 -0.27 -23.69
N PHE A 45 8.18 -0.12 -23.50
CA PHE A 45 7.44 -0.85 -22.47
C PHE A 45 7.55 -2.37 -22.67
N VAL A 46 7.34 -2.85 -23.89
CA VAL A 46 7.48 -4.28 -24.23
C VAL A 46 8.90 -4.78 -23.95
N LYS A 47 9.91 -3.97 -24.34
CA LYS A 47 11.31 -4.31 -24.07
C LYS A 47 11.57 -4.42 -22.57
N MET A 48 11.13 -3.47 -21.78
CA MET A 48 11.29 -3.49 -20.31
C MET A 48 10.61 -4.71 -19.68
N TYR A 49 9.43 -5.09 -20.18
CA TYR A 49 8.75 -6.29 -19.74
C TYR A 49 9.55 -7.55 -20.07
N ASN A 50 10.06 -7.68 -21.28
CA ASN A 50 10.88 -8.82 -21.70
C ASN A 50 12.22 -8.91 -20.94
N ASP A 51 12.78 -7.77 -20.56
CA ASP A 51 14.01 -7.67 -19.76
C ASP A 51 13.74 -7.93 -18.25
N GLY A 52 12.48 -8.17 -17.84
CA GLY A 52 12.08 -8.41 -16.44
C GLY A 52 12.06 -7.17 -15.54
N LEU A 53 12.19 -5.97 -16.12
CA LEU A 53 12.18 -4.70 -15.38
C LEU A 53 10.76 -4.22 -15.03
N VAL A 54 9.76 -4.71 -15.75
CA VAL A 54 8.34 -4.44 -15.51
C VAL A 54 7.62 -5.77 -15.30
N TYR A 55 6.86 -5.85 -14.24
CA TYR A 55 6.06 -7.03 -13.91
C TYR A 55 4.70 -6.62 -13.33
N ARG A 56 3.73 -7.51 -13.40
CA ARG A 56 2.44 -7.33 -12.75
C ARG A 56 2.51 -7.88 -11.33
N GLY A 57 2.20 -7.04 -10.35
CA GLY A 57 2.21 -7.43 -8.94
C GLY A 57 1.20 -6.63 -8.13
N HIS A 58 1.03 -7.02 -6.87
CA HIS A 58 0.21 -6.28 -5.92
C HIS A 58 1.04 -5.24 -5.18
N ARG A 59 0.43 -4.12 -4.86
CA ARG A 59 0.98 -3.03 -4.05
C ARG A 59 -0.12 -2.44 -3.20
N ILE A 60 0.23 -1.95 -2.02
CA ILE A 60 -0.66 -1.09 -1.25
C ILE A 60 -0.76 0.25 -1.97
N VAL A 61 -1.96 0.74 -2.14
CA VAL A 61 -2.28 2.01 -2.80
C VAL A 61 -3.26 2.81 -1.95
N ASN A 62 -3.24 4.12 -2.09
CA ASN A 62 -4.31 4.96 -1.56
C ASN A 62 -5.53 4.80 -2.45
N TRP A 63 -6.65 4.43 -1.87
CA TRP A 63 -7.87 4.10 -2.59
C TRP A 63 -9.04 4.94 -2.08
N ASP A 64 -9.76 5.60 -2.99
CA ASP A 64 -11.01 6.29 -2.67
C ASP A 64 -12.21 5.38 -2.98
N PRO A 65 -12.92 4.88 -1.94
CA PRO A 65 -14.04 3.97 -2.13
C PRO A 65 -15.28 4.64 -2.74
N LYS A 66 -15.37 5.97 -2.73
CA LYS A 66 -16.45 6.72 -3.35
C LYS A 66 -16.21 6.95 -4.84
N LEU A 67 -15.00 7.32 -5.21
CA LEU A 67 -14.61 7.55 -6.60
C LEU A 67 -14.21 6.25 -7.31
N GLN A 68 -13.99 5.16 -6.56
CA GLN A 68 -13.57 3.84 -7.07
C GLN A 68 -12.28 3.93 -7.91
N THR A 69 -11.30 4.66 -7.38
CA THR A 69 -10.02 4.87 -8.04
C THR A 69 -8.88 4.99 -7.05
N THR A 70 -7.67 4.76 -7.54
CA THR A 70 -6.45 5.07 -6.79
C THR A 70 -6.22 6.58 -6.73
N VAL A 71 -5.65 7.03 -5.62
CA VAL A 71 -5.27 8.42 -5.38
C VAL A 71 -3.76 8.49 -5.27
N SER A 72 -3.13 9.43 -5.99
CA SER A 72 -1.68 9.64 -5.91
C SER A 72 -1.29 10.33 -4.60
N ASP A 73 -0.02 10.18 -4.21
CA ASP A 73 0.47 10.81 -2.97
C ASP A 73 0.37 12.34 -3.01
N ASP A 74 0.48 12.95 -4.19
CA ASP A 74 0.34 14.40 -4.40
C ASP A 74 -1.10 14.91 -4.21
N GLU A 75 -2.09 14.02 -4.22
CA GLU A 75 -3.50 14.33 -4.04
C GLU A 75 -3.98 14.12 -2.60
N LEU A 76 -3.07 13.67 -1.70
CA LEU A 76 -3.38 13.43 -0.30
C LEU A 76 -3.15 14.69 0.55
N GLU A 77 -4.12 15.01 1.37
CA GLU A 77 -3.97 15.99 2.43
C GLU A 77 -3.89 15.26 3.78
N TYR A 78 -2.77 15.44 4.49
CA TYR A 78 -2.59 14.87 5.81
C TYR A 78 -3.16 15.81 6.88
N LYS A 79 -3.99 15.25 7.75
CA LYS A 79 -4.58 15.95 8.88
C LYS A 79 -4.27 15.22 10.18
N GLU A 80 -3.76 15.94 11.16
CA GLU A 80 -3.59 15.37 12.49
C GLU A 80 -4.94 15.25 13.20
N GLU A 81 -5.24 14.05 13.66
CA GLU A 81 -6.46 13.75 14.42
C GLU A 81 -6.11 12.88 15.64
N THR A 82 -6.80 13.14 16.74
CA THR A 82 -6.73 12.26 17.90
C THR A 82 -7.75 11.16 17.74
N ILE A 83 -7.27 9.92 17.61
CA ILE A 83 -8.11 8.73 17.47
C ILE A 83 -7.94 7.81 18.66
N PRO A 84 -8.96 7.01 19.03
CA PRO A 84 -8.84 5.98 20.04
C PRO A 84 -7.79 4.94 19.66
N PHE A 85 -7.01 4.51 20.64
CA PHE A 85 -6.08 3.41 20.49
C PHE A 85 -6.59 2.22 21.30
N HIS A 86 -7.01 1.18 20.62
CA HIS A 86 -7.70 0.03 21.18
C HIS A 86 -6.70 -1.06 21.55
N THR A 87 -6.80 -1.56 22.79
CA THR A 87 -5.95 -2.64 23.28
C THR A 87 -6.74 -3.94 23.36
N PHE A 88 -6.16 -5.03 22.87
CA PHE A 88 -6.75 -6.37 22.84
C PHE A 88 -5.78 -7.40 23.41
N LYS A 89 -6.33 -8.43 24.04
CA LYS A 89 -5.57 -9.63 24.37
C LYS A 89 -5.58 -10.58 23.18
N TYR A 90 -4.40 -10.97 22.70
CA TYR A 90 -4.20 -11.88 21.59
C TYR A 90 -3.32 -13.05 22.02
N GLY A 91 -3.92 -14.14 22.46
CA GLY A 91 -3.22 -15.25 23.11
C GLY A 91 -2.43 -14.78 24.35
N PRO A 92 -1.09 -14.99 24.38
CA PRO A 92 -0.25 -14.53 25.48
C PRO A 92 0.16 -13.05 25.40
N PHE A 93 -0.23 -12.35 24.33
CA PHE A 93 0.19 -10.97 24.07
C PHE A 93 -0.92 -9.98 24.30
N GLU A 94 -0.51 -8.75 24.59
CA GLU A 94 -1.35 -7.56 24.56
C GLU A 94 -0.95 -6.74 23.33
N ILE A 95 -1.89 -6.51 22.43
CA ILE A 95 -1.70 -5.77 21.19
C ILE A 95 -2.55 -4.50 21.20
N ALA A 96 -2.12 -3.48 20.48
CA ALA A 96 -2.86 -2.25 20.36
C ALA A 96 -2.95 -1.77 18.92
N THR A 97 -4.07 -1.17 18.56
CA THR A 97 -4.33 -0.70 17.20
C THR A 97 -5.24 0.53 17.17
N SER A 98 -5.04 1.38 16.22
CA SER A 98 -5.97 2.46 15.86
C SER A 98 -7.02 2.02 14.83
N ARG A 99 -6.87 0.83 14.23
CA ARG A 99 -7.73 0.31 13.17
C ARG A 99 -8.31 -1.05 13.54
N PRO A 100 -9.24 -1.11 14.51
CA PRO A 100 -9.81 -2.38 14.97
C PRO A 100 -10.58 -3.13 13.87
N GLU A 101 -11.09 -2.42 12.85
CA GLU A 101 -11.81 -2.99 11.72
C GLU A 101 -10.97 -3.93 10.85
N THR A 102 -9.65 -3.88 10.93
CA THR A 102 -8.77 -4.77 10.15
C THR A 102 -8.46 -6.08 10.87
N LYS A 103 -8.76 -6.17 12.17
CA LYS A 103 -8.30 -7.25 13.05
C LYS A 103 -8.90 -8.63 12.78
N PHE A 104 -9.93 -8.73 11.96
CA PHE A 104 -10.53 -10.02 11.56
C PHE A 104 -9.57 -10.93 10.77
N GLY A 105 -8.58 -10.34 10.11
CA GLY A 105 -7.59 -11.06 9.30
C GLY A 105 -6.27 -11.38 10.02
N ASP A 106 -6.16 -11.13 11.32
CA ASP A 106 -4.91 -11.28 12.07
C ASP A 106 -4.53 -12.75 12.26
N LYS A 107 -3.42 -13.16 11.66
CA LYS A 107 -2.84 -14.51 11.76
C LYS A 107 -1.38 -14.49 12.25
N TYR A 108 -0.77 -13.31 12.31
CA TYR A 108 0.65 -13.16 12.62
C TYR A 108 0.85 -12.16 13.74
N VAL A 109 1.72 -12.51 14.66
CA VAL A 109 2.22 -11.61 15.71
C VAL A 109 3.65 -11.28 15.39
N VAL A 110 3.96 -10.00 15.29
CA VAL A 110 5.29 -9.51 14.92
C VAL A 110 5.92 -8.79 16.10
N MET A 111 7.20 -9.06 16.32
CA MET A 111 8.00 -8.46 17.39
C MET A 111 9.46 -8.31 16.94
N HIS A 112 10.16 -7.38 17.56
CA HIS A 112 11.58 -7.18 17.27
C HIS A 112 12.42 -8.40 17.67
N PRO A 113 13.42 -8.85 16.87
CA PRO A 113 14.24 -10.01 17.21
C PRO A 113 15.01 -9.86 18.52
N ASP A 114 15.47 -8.65 18.84
CA ASP A 114 16.32 -8.34 20.01
C ASP A 114 15.51 -7.86 21.22
N ASP A 115 14.17 -7.92 21.19
CA ASP A 115 13.35 -7.58 22.35
C ASP A 115 13.42 -8.69 23.40
N GLU A 116 14.15 -8.43 24.49
CA GLU A 116 14.37 -9.38 25.58
C GLU A 116 13.08 -9.82 26.29
N ARG A 117 12.03 -8.99 26.27
CA ARG A 117 10.72 -9.31 26.87
C ARG A 117 10.09 -10.53 26.22
N TYR A 118 10.41 -10.77 24.94
CA TYR A 118 9.86 -11.82 24.09
C TYR A 118 10.92 -12.80 23.58
N ALA A 119 12.07 -12.91 24.28
CA ALA A 119 13.18 -13.78 23.88
C ALA A 119 12.80 -15.27 23.83
N GLN A 120 11.81 -15.69 24.63
CA GLN A 120 11.30 -17.08 24.64
C GLN A 120 10.56 -17.47 23.37
N TYR A 121 10.05 -16.51 22.61
CA TYR A 121 9.33 -16.78 21.34
C TYR A 121 10.28 -16.74 20.16
N LYS A 122 10.26 -17.78 19.34
CA LYS A 122 11.09 -17.90 18.16
C LYS A 122 10.30 -17.58 16.90
N HIS A 123 10.98 -17.14 15.86
CA HIS A 123 10.37 -16.99 14.55
C HIS A 123 9.78 -18.33 14.07
N GLY A 124 8.53 -18.32 13.66
CA GLY A 124 7.79 -19.51 13.23
C GLY A 124 7.06 -20.27 14.34
N ASP A 125 7.23 -19.91 15.62
CA ASP A 125 6.44 -20.50 16.71
C ASP A 125 4.95 -20.22 16.47
N THR A 126 4.12 -21.20 16.81
CA THR A 126 2.65 -21.08 16.66
C THR A 126 1.95 -21.26 18.01
N PHE A 127 0.87 -20.55 18.18
CA PHE A 127 -0.01 -20.66 19.35
C PHE A 127 -1.48 -20.48 18.94
N GLU A 128 -2.39 -20.94 19.77
CA GLU A 128 -3.82 -20.66 19.59
C GLU A 128 -4.20 -19.42 20.40
N ALA A 129 -4.95 -18.52 19.76
CA ALA A 129 -5.55 -17.35 20.38
C ALA A 129 -7.06 -17.41 20.20
N GLU A 130 -7.82 -17.15 21.27
CA GLU A 130 -9.23 -16.85 21.13
C GLU A 130 -9.35 -15.46 20.49
N TRP A 131 -10.02 -15.37 19.38
CA TRP A 131 -10.11 -14.14 18.59
C TRP A 131 -11.57 -13.82 18.22
N ILE A 132 -11.79 -12.74 17.48
CA ILE A 132 -13.11 -12.14 17.23
C ILE A 132 -14.13 -13.17 16.69
N ASN A 133 -13.72 -13.99 15.71
CA ASN A 133 -14.58 -15.01 15.07
C ASN A 133 -14.25 -16.43 15.52
N GLY A 134 -13.76 -16.61 16.76
CA GLY A 134 -13.36 -17.89 17.31
C GLY A 134 -11.84 -18.09 17.31
N PRO A 135 -11.38 -19.32 17.65
CA PRO A 135 -9.96 -19.59 17.80
C PRO A 135 -9.21 -19.45 16.48
N VAL A 136 -8.05 -18.79 16.53
CA VAL A 136 -7.12 -18.63 15.42
C VAL A 136 -5.75 -19.21 15.79
N ARG A 137 -5.13 -19.92 14.86
CA ARG A 137 -3.74 -20.34 14.99
C ARG A 137 -2.83 -19.25 14.49
N ALA A 138 -2.17 -18.55 15.41
CA ALA A 138 -1.28 -17.45 15.13
C ALA A 138 0.17 -17.91 15.03
N THR A 139 0.96 -17.20 14.21
CA THR A 139 2.40 -17.46 14.03
C THR A 139 3.22 -16.25 14.44
N VAL A 140 4.30 -16.49 15.18
CA VAL A 140 5.25 -15.47 15.61
C VAL A 140 6.21 -15.15 14.48
N ILE A 141 6.36 -13.88 14.17
CA ILE A 141 7.31 -13.34 13.18
C ILE A 141 8.29 -12.43 13.91
N LYS A 142 9.57 -12.61 13.68
CA LYS A 142 10.62 -11.70 14.15
C LYS A 142 11.03 -10.79 12.99
N ASP A 143 10.81 -9.47 13.15
CA ASP A 143 11.17 -8.48 12.13
C ASP A 143 11.69 -7.20 12.80
N SER A 144 12.84 -6.71 12.32
CA SER A 144 13.54 -5.55 12.89
C SER A 144 12.85 -4.21 12.59
N VAL A 145 11.81 -4.20 11.77
CA VAL A 145 11.01 -2.99 11.51
C VAL A 145 10.16 -2.59 12.70
N ILE A 146 9.92 -3.52 13.65
CA ILE A 146 9.13 -3.26 14.86
C ILE A 146 9.96 -2.44 15.85
N ASP A 147 9.42 -1.32 16.30
CA ASP A 147 10.00 -0.53 17.38
C ASP A 147 9.58 -1.12 18.75
N PRO A 148 10.52 -1.68 19.53
CA PRO A 148 10.22 -2.23 20.85
C PRO A 148 9.69 -1.18 21.86
N ALA A 149 9.96 0.10 21.61
CA ALA A 149 9.53 1.19 22.50
C ALA A 149 8.11 1.68 22.19
N PHE A 150 7.55 1.31 21.04
CA PHE A 150 6.21 1.72 20.65
C PHE A 150 5.14 0.74 21.18
N GLY A 151 4.16 1.27 21.92
CA GLY A 151 3.08 0.49 22.49
C GLY A 151 3.58 -0.66 23.38
N THR A 152 3.14 -1.88 23.08
CA THR A 152 3.59 -3.09 23.80
C THR A 152 4.87 -3.69 23.21
N GLY A 153 5.39 -3.17 22.10
CA GLY A 153 6.50 -3.74 21.33
C GLY A 153 6.10 -4.99 20.51
N VAL A 154 4.84 -5.34 20.53
CA VAL A 154 4.26 -6.46 19.78
C VAL A 154 3.03 -5.96 19.02
N MET A 155 2.90 -6.36 17.78
CA MET A 155 1.72 -6.04 16.98
C MET A 155 1.23 -7.25 16.18
N THR A 156 -0.04 -7.29 15.88
CA THR A 156 -0.59 -8.15 14.84
C THR A 156 -0.61 -7.40 13.52
N ILE A 157 -0.52 -8.12 12.41
CA ILE A 157 -0.49 -7.52 11.07
C ILE A 157 -1.65 -7.97 10.21
N THR A 158 -2.16 -7.03 9.42
CA THR A 158 -3.14 -7.28 8.36
C THR A 158 -2.55 -6.80 7.02
N PRO A 159 -1.74 -7.62 6.36
CA PRO A 159 -0.85 -7.21 5.27
C PRO A 159 -1.53 -6.56 4.06
N TRP A 160 -2.84 -6.80 3.87
CA TRP A 160 -3.58 -6.24 2.74
C TRP A 160 -4.03 -4.78 2.95
N HIS A 161 -3.90 -4.25 4.17
CA HIS A 161 -4.47 -2.95 4.56
C HIS A 161 -3.47 -1.94 5.13
N ASP A 162 -2.17 -2.30 5.15
CA ASP A 162 -1.10 -1.43 5.63
C ASP A 162 0.21 -1.68 4.89
N THR A 163 0.96 -0.61 4.60
CA THR A 163 2.21 -0.67 3.83
C THR A 163 3.32 -1.38 4.59
N ILE A 164 3.43 -1.17 5.91
CA ILE A 164 4.46 -1.80 6.75
C ILE A 164 4.14 -3.29 6.86
N ASP A 165 2.89 -3.63 7.15
CA ASP A 165 2.40 -5.01 7.26
C ASP A 165 2.59 -5.77 5.95
N PHE A 166 2.31 -5.12 4.81
CA PHE A 166 2.56 -5.67 3.48
C PHE A 166 4.04 -5.96 3.27
N GLY A 167 4.92 -5.02 3.65
CA GLY A 167 6.37 -5.20 3.55
C GLY A 167 6.88 -6.36 4.42
N ILE A 168 6.35 -6.54 5.62
CA ILE A 168 6.66 -7.69 6.49
C ILE A 168 6.23 -8.99 5.79
N ALA A 169 5.00 -9.03 5.28
CA ALA A 169 4.48 -10.22 4.60
C ALA A 169 5.31 -10.60 3.37
N GLU A 170 5.75 -9.63 2.56
CA GLU A 170 6.64 -9.89 1.42
C GLU A 170 7.99 -10.47 1.84
N ARG A 171 8.64 -9.90 2.88
CA ARG A 171 9.95 -10.38 3.36
C ARG A 171 9.91 -11.80 3.89
N HIS A 172 8.81 -12.17 4.54
CA HIS A 172 8.65 -13.46 5.20
C HIS A 172 7.78 -14.46 4.42
N GLY A 173 7.32 -14.11 3.21
CA GLY A 173 6.50 -14.98 2.38
C GLY A 173 5.15 -15.33 3.01
N LEU A 174 4.55 -14.40 3.75
CA LEU A 174 3.32 -14.63 4.50
C LEU A 174 2.07 -14.50 3.60
N GLU A 175 1.03 -15.23 3.95
CA GLU A 175 -0.29 -15.06 3.34
C GLU A 175 -0.86 -13.68 3.67
N LYS A 176 -1.56 -13.09 2.71
CA LYS A 176 -2.19 -11.79 2.82
C LYS A 176 -3.69 -11.97 2.64
N GLU A 177 -4.47 -11.59 3.63
CA GLU A 177 -5.91 -11.71 3.63
C GLU A 177 -6.57 -10.34 3.56
N GLN A 178 -7.50 -10.18 2.62
CA GLN A 178 -8.27 -8.96 2.48
C GLN A 178 -9.47 -9.01 3.43
N VAL A 179 -9.67 -7.94 4.19
CA VAL A 179 -10.75 -7.81 5.18
C VAL A 179 -11.81 -6.79 4.73
N ILE A 180 -11.39 -5.78 3.98
CA ILE A 180 -12.22 -4.68 3.50
C ILE A 180 -12.21 -4.68 1.97
N ASP A 181 -13.38 -4.53 1.35
CA ASP A 181 -13.54 -4.46 -0.10
C ASP A 181 -13.23 -3.05 -0.66
N GLU A 182 -13.31 -2.92 -1.98
CA GLU A 182 -13.09 -1.66 -2.68
C GLU A 182 -14.13 -0.57 -2.36
N HIS A 183 -15.26 -0.92 -1.78
CA HIS A 183 -16.30 0.02 -1.32
C HIS A 183 -16.13 0.43 0.15
N GLY A 184 -15.08 -0.06 0.82
CA GLY A 184 -14.83 0.20 2.24
C GLY A 184 -15.72 -0.62 3.18
N LYS A 185 -16.28 -1.73 2.71
CA LYS A 185 -17.13 -2.63 3.51
C LYS A 185 -16.33 -3.84 3.96
N LEU A 186 -16.68 -4.36 5.13
CA LEU A 186 -16.12 -5.61 5.62
C LEU A 186 -16.53 -6.78 4.74
N LEU A 187 -15.59 -7.67 4.44
CA LEU A 187 -15.81 -8.90 3.73
C LEU A 187 -16.36 -9.99 4.69
N SER A 188 -16.80 -11.12 4.13
CA SER A 188 -17.38 -12.24 4.88
C SER A 188 -16.49 -12.80 5.99
N ILE A 189 -15.20 -12.54 5.96
CA ILE A 189 -14.26 -12.91 7.04
C ILE A 189 -14.59 -12.20 8.36
N ALA A 190 -15.27 -11.07 8.32
CA ALA A 190 -15.73 -10.37 9.53
C ALA A 190 -16.92 -11.07 10.23
N GLY A 191 -17.51 -12.11 9.63
CA GLY A 191 -18.63 -12.85 10.21
C GLY A 191 -19.94 -12.06 10.20
N GLU A 192 -20.54 -11.91 11.38
CA GLU A 192 -21.84 -11.21 11.55
C GLU A 192 -21.69 -9.69 11.78
N PHE A 193 -20.48 -9.12 11.70
CA PHE A 193 -20.18 -7.70 11.94
C PHE A 193 -20.35 -6.84 10.70
#